data_f39f66102b37778f532bc8af62933ca5
#
_entry.id   f39f66102b37778f532bc8af62933ca5
#
_cell.length_a   1.000
_cell.length_b   1.000
_cell.length_c   1.000
_cell.angle_alpha   90.00
_cell.angle_beta   90.00
_cell.angle_gamma   90.00
#
_symmetry.space_group_name_H-M   'P 1'
#
loop_
_entity.id
_entity.type
_entity.pdbx_description
1 polymer ?
#
loop_
_entity_poly.entity_id
_entity_poly.type
_entity_poly.pdbx_seq_one_letter_code
_entity_poly.pdbx_strand_id
1 'polypeptide(L)'
;ISNRAQMVMSYHILFDQYEEERLGGKAFGSTKSGIAPFYSDKYAKIGFQVWELFGDETALMEKLENVCALKNVLLEHLYHKPLLNPDELFAEMKEYRRMVEPYVCDVSAFLHEAIKEGKNILLEGQLGSLKDPDHGIYPMVTSSSTLAAYGAIGAGIPPYEIKNITTVVKAYSSAVGALSLIHISEPTRPEPISY
;
A
#
# COMPACT_ATOMS: atom_id res chain seq x y z
N ILE A 1 -12.12 7.44 8.11
CA ILE A 1 -11.43 7.10 6.85
C ILE A 1 -11.17 8.40 6.09
N SER A 2 -9.94 8.59 5.59
CA SER A 2 -9.64 9.76 4.75
C SER A 2 -10.34 9.64 3.41
N ASN A 3 -11.00 10.71 2.99
CA ASN A 3 -11.53 10.86 1.63
C ASN A 3 -10.42 10.74 0.56
N ARG A 4 -9.17 11.01 0.92
CA ARG A 4 -7.98 10.91 0.05
C ARG A 4 -7.29 9.52 0.10
N ALA A 5 -7.76 8.60 0.95
CA ALA A 5 -7.21 7.27 1.00
C ALA A 5 -7.36 6.57 -0.36
N GLN A 6 -6.32 5.89 -0.79
CA GLN A 6 -6.36 5.05 -1.99
C GLN A 6 -7.05 3.72 -1.66
N MET A 7 -7.76 3.16 -2.62
CA MET A 7 -8.51 1.92 -2.45
C MET A 7 -7.77 0.73 -3.07
N VAL A 8 -7.66 -0.35 -2.31
CA VAL A 8 -7.24 -1.65 -2.86
C VAL A 8 -8.46 -2.30 -3.49
N MET A 9 -8.45 -2.44 -4.80
CA MET A 9 -9.52 -3.09 -5.56
C MET A 9 -9.31 -4.60 -5.60
N SER A 10 -10.38 -5.36 -5.81
CA SER A 10 -10.34 -6.83 -5.92
C SER A 10 -9.34 -7.30 -6.99
N TYR A 11 -9.24 -6.60 -8.10
CA TYR A 11 -8.28 -6.95 -9.15
C TYR A 11 -6.82 -6.78 -8.72
N HIS A 12 -6.48 -5.91 -7.77
CA HIS A 12 -5.11 -5.83 -7.27
C HIS A 12 -4.68 -7.14 -6.61
N ILE A 13 -5.59 -7.78 -5.88
CA ILE A 13 -5.33 -9.08 -5.24
C ILE A 13 -5.09 -10.15 -6.31
N LEU A 14 -5.90 -10.15 -7.37
CA LEU A 14 -5.73 -11.08 -8.49
C LEU A 14 -4.39 -10.89 -9.21
N PHE A 15 -4.01 -9.64 -9.49
CA PHE A 15 -2.73 -9.33 -10.14
C PHE A 15 -1.52 -9.73 -9.30
N ASP A 16 -1.58 -9.57 -7.98
CA ASP A 16 -0.53 -10.01 -7.07
C ASP A 16 -0.39 -11.54 -7.09
N GLN A 17 -1.51 -12.27 -7.10
CA GLN A 17 -1.52 -13.72 -7.22
C GLN A 17 -0.98 -14.20 -8.57
N TYR A 18 -1.42 -13.58 -9.67
CA TYR A 18 -1.02 -13.98 -11.02
C TYR A 18 0.46 -13.68 -11.28
N GLU A 19 1.01 -12.61 -10.72
CA GLU A 19 2.43 -12.32 -10.82
C GLU A 19 3.28 -13.34 -10.05
N GLU A 20 2.87 -13.73 -8.84
CA GLU A 20 3.52 -14.79 -8.08
C GLU A 20 3.45 -16.16 -8.83
N GLU A 21 2.31 -16.48 -9.45
CA GLU A 21 2.18 -17.67 -10.30
C GLU A 21 3.15 -17.60 -11.50
N ARG A 22 3.20 -16.47 -12.20
CA ARG A 22 4.06 -16.26 -13.38
C ARG A 22 5.54 -16.39 -13.04
N LEU A 23 5.96 -15.87 -11.89
CA LEU A 23 7.35 -15.93 -11.43
C LEU A 23 7.75 -17.34 -10.97
N GLY A 24 6.81 -18.15 -10.52
CA GLY A 24 7.05 -19.54 -10.11
C GLY A 24 8.17 -19.64 -9.08
N GLY A 25 9.24 -20.38 -9.42
CA GLY A 25 10.40 -20.55 -8.52
C GLY A 25 11.20 -19.28 -8.21
N LYS A 26 10.90 -18.15 -8.89
CA LYS A 26 11.50 -16.83 -8.64
C LYS A 26 10.52 -15.88 -7.96
N ALA A 27 9.41 -16.38 -7.44
CA ALA A 27 8.41 -15.59 -6.75
C ALA A 27 9.01 -14.86 -5.53
N PHE A 28 8.51 -13.63 -5.28
CA PHE A 28 8.96 -12.84 -4.13
C PHE A 28 8.40 -13.33 -2.80
N GLY A 29 7.40 -14.21 -2.83
CA GLY A 29 6.68 -14.66 -1.64
C GLY A 29 5.76 -13.55 -1.09
N SER A 30 5.03 -12.91 -1.98
CA SER A 30 4.04 -11.89 -1.62
C SER A 30 2.99 -12.45 -0.66
N THR A 31 2.42 -11.59 0.17
CA THR A 31 1.25 -11.91 0.99
C THR A 31 -0.02 -12.13 0.15
N LYS A 32 0.05 -11.87 -1.15
CA LYS A 32 -1.09 -11.93 -2.09
C LYS A 32 -2.25 -11.02 -1.69
N SER A 33 -1.91 -9.89 -1.08
CA SER A 33 -2.87 -8.88 -0.60
C SER A 33 -3.08 -7.74 -1.60
N GLY A 34 -2.42 -7.77 -2.75
CA GLY A 34 -2.57 -6.78 -3.82
C GLY A 34 -1.79 -5.49 -3.61
N ILE A 35 -0.85 -5.43 -2.66
CA ILE A 35 -0.18 -4.17 -2.27
C ILE A 35 0.74 -3.65 -3.38
N ALA A 36 1.54 -4.50 -4.02
CA ALA A 36 2.44 -4.05 -5.09
C ALA A 36 1.66 -3.54 -6.32
N PRO A 37 0.67 -4.26 -6.88
CA PRO A 37 -0.17 -3.73 -7.95
C PRO A 37 -0.94 -2.46 -7.57
N PHE A 38 -1.43 -2.37 -6.33
CA PHE A 38 -2.10 -1.19 -5.80
C PHE A 38 -1.20 0.06 -5.80
N TYR A 39 0.03 -0.05 -5.29
CA TYR A 39 0.97 1.06 -5.31
C TYR A 39 1.42 1.41 -6.72
N SER A 40 1.56 0.42 -7.61
CA SER A 40 1.80 0.66 -9.03
C SER A 40 0.73 1.56 -9.64
N ASP A 41 -0.54 1.25 -9.42
CA ASP A 41 -1.66 2.03 -9.92
C ASP A 41 -1.74 3.42 -9.29
N LYS A 42 -1.47 3.54 -8.00
CA LYS A 42 -1.39 4.83 -7.31
C LYS A 42 -0.39 5.76 -7.99
N TYR A 43 0.83 5.30 -8.23
CA TYR A 43 1.88 6.13 -8.83
C TYR A 43 1.73 6.31 -10.34
N ALA A 44 1.10 5.37 -11.03
CA ALA A 44 0.63 5.53 -12.41
C ALA A 44 -0.57 6.48 -12.52
N LYS A 45 -1.18 6.89 -11.39
CA LYS A 45 -2.33 7.79 -11.30
C LYS A 45 -3.61 7.22 -11.92
N ILE A 46 -3.74 5.90 -11.93
CA ILE A 46 -4.93 5.18 -12.39
C ILE A 46 -5.70 4.51 -11.24
N GLY A 47 -5.17 4.59 -10.00
CA GLY A 47 -5.83 4.11 -8.81
C GLY A 47 -7.05 4.95 -8.41
N PHE A 48 -7.84 4.45 -7.48
CA PHE A 48 -9.07 5.09 -7.00
C PHE A 48 -8.90 5.59 -5.58
N GLN A 49 -9.37 6.82 -5.33
CA GLN A 49 -9.47 7.39 -3.98
C GLN A 49 -10.88 7.26 -3.44
N VAL A 50 -11.02 7.21 -2.12
CA VAL A 50 -12.31 7.05 -1.44
C VAL A 50 -13.32 8.14 -1.83
N TRP A 51 -12.89 9.40 -2.04
CA TRP A 51 -13.81 10.47 -2.43
C TRP A 51 -14.51 10.21 -3.77
N GLU A 52 -13.89 9.45 -4.67
CA GLU A 52 -14.47 9.12 -5.98
C GLU A 52 -15.74 8.25 -5.86
N LEU A 53 -15.88 7.50 -4.76
CA LEU A 53 -17.12 6.77 -4.46
C LEU A 53 -18.33 7.69 -4.28
N PHE A 54 -18.10 8.95 -3.91
CA PHE A 54 -19.13 9.93 -3.60
C PHE A 54 -19.27 11.00 -4.71
N GLY A 55 -18.49 10.87 -5.78
CA GLY A 55 -18.49 11.75 -6.93
C GLY A 55 -19.54 11.39 -7.99
N ASP A 56 -19.29 11.85 -9.22
CA ASP A 56 -20.13 11.56 -10.39
C ASP A 56 -19.97 10.09 -10.79
N GLU A 57 -21.07 9.34 -10.80
CA GLU A 57 -21.09 7.93 -11.17
C GLU A 57 -20.70 7.70 -12.64
N THR A 58 -20.99 8.65 -13.54
CA THR A 58 -20.63 8.55 -14.95
C THR A 58 -19.11 8.66 -15.12
N ALA A 59 -18.49 9.63 -14.46
CA ALA A 59 -17.04 9.80 -14.48
C ALA A 59 -16.31 8.62 -13.82
N LEU A 60 -16.89 8.06 -12.76
CA LEU A 60 -16.36 6.86 -12.10
C LEU A 60 -16.40 5.64 -13.02
N MET A 61 -17.53 5.45 -13.74
CA MET A 61 -17.69 4.35 -14.69
C MET A 61 -16.71 4.47 -15.86
N GLU A 62 -16.58 5.66 -16.45
CA GLU A 62 -15.62 5.93 -17.53
C GLU A 62 -14.18 5.61 -17.09
N LYS A 63 -13.81 5.99 -15.86
CA LYS A 63 -12.50 5.66 -15.30
C LYS A 63 -12.31 4.15 -15.12
N LEU A 64 -13.34 3.43 -14.65
CA LEU A 64 -13.31 1.98 -14.52
C LEU A 64 -13.14 1.27 -15.86
N GLU A 65 -13.87 1.72 -16.91
CA GLU A 65 -13.74 1.20 -18.28
C GLU A 65 -12.29 1.35 -18.78
N ASN A 66 -11.71 2.54 -18.60
CA ASN A 66 -10.33 2.82 -18.99
C ASN A 66 -9.31 1.96 -18.24
N VAL A 67 -9.49 1.78 -16.95
CA VAL A 67 -8.63 0.90 -16.13
C VAL A 67 -8.79 -0.56 -16.53
N CYS A 68 -10.02 -1.04 -16.72
CA CYS A 68 -10.29 -2.40 -17.20
C CYS A 68 -9.65 -2.65 -18.56
N ALA A 69 -9.78 -1.72 -19.51
CA ALA A 69 -9.16 -1.85 -20.83
C ALA A 69 -7.64 -2.04 -20.72
N LEU A 70 -6.96 -1.24 -19.90
CA LEU A 70 -5.53 -1.36 -19.67
C LEU A 70 -5.15 -2.69 -18.99
N LYS A 71 -5.88 -3.07 -17.93
CA LYS A 71 -5.60 -4.30 -17.17
C LYS A 71 -5.89 -5.55 -17.97
N ASN A 72 -6.94 -5.53 -18.80
CA ASN A 72 -7.34 -6.66 -19.62
C ASN A 72 -6.27 -7.05 -20.66
N VAL A 73 -5.48 -6.08 -21.14
CA VAL A 73 -4.30 -6.39 -22.00
C VAL A 73 -3.32 -7.32 -21.28
N LEU A 74 -3.03 -7.06 -20.00
CA LEU A 74 -2.14 -7.91 -19.22
C LEU A 74 -2.79 -9.26 -18.88
N LEU A 75 -4.08 -9.26 -18.56
CA LEU A 75 -4.81 -10.49 -18.26
C LEU A 75 -4.86 -11.42 -19.48
N GLU A 76 -5.14 -10.87 -20.66
CA GLU A 76 -5.25 -11.65 -21.89
C GLU A 76 -3.88 -12.15 -22.37
N HIS A 77 -2.90 -11.25 -22.49
CA HIS A 77 -1.67 -11.55 -23.22
C HIS A 77 -0.50 -11.98 -22.32
N LEU A 78 -0.50 -11.64 -21.04
CA LEU A 78 0.57 -12.01 -20.13
C LEU A 78 0.19 -13.13 -19.16
N TYR A 79 -0.97 -12.98 -18.52
CA TYR A 79 -1.39 -13.91 -17.48
C TYR A 79 -2.30 -15.02 -17.98
N HIS A 80 -2.95 -14.83 -19.15
CA HIS A 80 -3.94 -15.77 -19.73
C HIS A 80 -5.05 -16.10 -18.73
N LYS A 81 -5.62 -15.05 -18.13
CA LYS A 81 -6.65 -15.10 -17.09
C LYS A 81 -7.94 -14.42 -17.57
N PRO A 82 -9.08 -14.68 -16.89
CA PRO A 82 -10.34 -14.01 -17.20
C PRO A 82 -10.21 -12.49 -17.16
N LEU A 83 -10.92 -11.81 -18.07
CA LEU A 83 -10.93 -10.37 -18.17
C LEU A 83 -11.79 -9.75 -17.06
N LEU A 84 -11.43 -8.53 -16.67
CA LEU A 84 -12.23 -7.71 -15.75
C LEU A 84 -13.44 -7.14 -16.48
N ASN A 85 -14.57 -7.13 -15.76
CA ASN A 85 -15.80 -6.49 -16.20
C ASN A 85 -15.99 -5.17 -15.41
N PRO A 86 -16.07 -4.01 -16.09
CA PRO A 86 -16.26 -2.72 -15.41
C PRO A 86 -17.57 -2.62 -14.65
N ASP A 87 -18.67 -3.24 -15.12
CA ASP A 87 -19.95 -3.23 -14.43
C ASP A 87 -19.90 -3.96 -13.08
N GLU A 88 -19.17 -5.09 -13.03
CA GLU A 88 -18.97 -5.84 -11.78
C GLU A 88 -18.15 -5.03 -10.77
N LEU A 89 -17.08 -4.39 -11.22
CA LEU A 89 -16.26 -3.53 -10.37
C LEU A 89 -17.04 -2.29 -9.90
N PHE A 90 -17.90 -1.74 -10.74
CA PHE A 90 -18.76 -0.62 -10.36
C PHE A 90 -19.77 -1.03 -9.28
N ALA A 91 -20.38 -2.21 -9.41
CA ALA A 91 -21.26 -2.76 -8.39
C ALA A 91 -20.52 -2.98 -7.05
N GLU A 92 -19.29 -3.50 -7.10
CA GLU A 92 -18.40 -3.63 -5.94
C GLU A 92 -18.13 -2.28 -5.28
N MET A 93 -17.83 -1.25 -6.05
CA MET A 93 -17.58 0.11 -5.53
C MET A 93 -18.82 0.73 -4.89
N LYS A 94 -20.01 0.49 -5.43
CA LYS A 94 -21.27 0.91 -4.78
C LYS A 94 -21.47 0.26 -3.42
N GLU A 95 -21.11 -1.00 -3.28
CA GLU A 95 -21.18 -1.67 -1.99
C GLU A 95 -20.13 -1.10 -1.01
N TYR A 96 -18.90 -0.83 -1.47
CA TYR A 96 -17.89 -0.16 -0.66
C TYR A 96 -18.35 1.23 -0.20
N ARG A 97 -18.94 2.03 -1.10
CA ARG A 97 -19.55 3.32 -0.75
C ARG A 97 -20.51 3.17 0.43
N ARG A 98 -21.46 2.24 0.33
CA ARG A 98 -22.45 2.00 1.37
C ARG A 98 -21.85 1.65 2.72
N MET A 99 -20.77 0.83 2.70
CA MET A 99 -20.10 0.38 3.93
C MET A 99 -19.29 1.49 4.60
N VAL A 100 -18.63 2.36 3.81
CA VAL A 100 -17.66 3.33 4.36
C VAL A 100 -18.25 4.72 4.60
N GLU A 101 -19.40 5.05 4.00
CA GLU A 101 -20.05 6.38 4.04
C GLU A 101 -20.08 7.02 5.44
N PRO A 102 -20.48 6.31 6.52
CA PRO A 102 -20.54 6.91 7.86
C PRO A 102 -19.18 7.22 8.47
N TYR A 103 -18.10 6.75 7.86
CA TYR A 103 -16.74 6.85 8.41
C TYR A 103 -15.82 7.77 7.60
N VAL A 104 -16.27 8.31 6.46
CA VAL A 104 -15.44 9.12 5.57
C VAL A 104 -15.48 10.58 5.97
N CYS A 105 -14.31 11.20 6.06
CA CYS A 105 -14.17 12.63 6.31
C CYS A 105 -12.89 13.19 5.69
N ASP A 106 -12.75 14.51 5.70
CA ASP A 106 -11.46 15.17 5.48
C ASP A 106 -10.58 14.98 6.72
N VAL A 107 -9.75 13.94 6.71
CA VAL A 107 -8.88 13.60 7.83
C VAL A 107 -7.82 14.67 8.06
N SER A 108 -7.33 15.35 7.01
CA SER A 108 -6.36 16.43 7.20
C SER A 108 -6.97 17.59 7.99
N ALA A 109 -8.16 18.03 7.64
CA ALA A 109 -8.88 19.05 8.40
C ALA A 109 -9.18 18.60 9.83
N PHE A 110 -9.66 17.36 10.02
CA PHE A 110 -9.91 16.77 11.32
C PHE A 110 -8.67 16.75 12.23
N LEU A 111 -7.52 16.33 11.68
CA LEU A 111 -6.27 16.26 12.46
C LEU A 111 -5.72 17.66 12.77
N HIS A 112 -5.86 18.62 11.86
CA HIS A 112 -5.46 20.00 12.15
C HIS A 112 -6.26 20.62 13.30
N GLU A 113 -7.57 20.39 13.37
CA GLU A 113 -8.38 20.84 14.50
C GLU A 113 -7.98 20.11 15.79
N ALA A 114 -7.73 18.79 15.73
CA ALA A 114 -7.26 18.05 16.88
C ALA A 114 -5.91 18.58 17.42
N ILE A 115 -4.98 18.97 16.54
CA ILE A 115 -3.71 19.60 16.92
C ILE A 115 -3.94 20.95 17.60
N LYS A 116 -4.82 21.80 17.02
CA LYS A 116 -5.16 23.10 17.63
C LYS A 116 -5.78 22.95 19.03
N GLU A 117 -6.59 21.92 19.21
CA GLU A 117 -7.18 21.59 20.52
C GLU A 117 -6.20 20.95 21.52
N GLY A 118 -4.95 20.73 21.13
CA GLY A 118 -3.93 20.10 21.96
C GLY A 118 -4.15 18.60 22.20
N LYS A 119 -4.85 17.91 21.31
CA LYS A 119 -5.06 16.46 21.41
C LYS A 119 -3.76 15.70 21.18
N ASN A 120 -3.62 14.57 21.87
CA ASN A 120 -2.56 13.61 21.57
C ASN A 120 -2.93 12.76 20.36
N ILE A 121 -2.07 12.74 19.36
CA ILE A 121 -2.25 11.97 18.13
C ILE A 121 -1.16 10.90 18.08
N LEU A 122 -1.58 9.64 17.91
CA LEU A 122 -0.69 8.52 17.68
C LEU A 122 -0.70 8.17 16.20
N LEU A 123 0.48 8.20 15.58
CA LEU A 123 0.70 7.73 14.21
C LEU A 123 1.33 6.34 14.30
N GLU A 124 0.66 5.33 13.78
CA GLU A 124 1.15 3.97 13.74
C GLU A 124 1.67 3.63 12.34
N GLY A 125 2.97 3.32 12.25
CA GLY A 125 3.61 2.77 11.06
C GLY A 125 3.93 1.29 11.26
N GLN A 126 4.38 0.61 10.20
CA GLN A 126 4.59 -0.82 10.20
C GLN A 126 5.79 -1.25 9.35
N LEU A 127 6.15 -2.52 9.39
CA LEU A 127 7.14 -3.24 8.58
C LEU A 127 8.61 -2.94 8.87
N GLY A 128 8.97 -1.75 9.31
CA GLY A 128 10.35 -1.38 9.65
C GLY A 128 11.22 -0.96 8.45
N SER A 129 12.34 -0.31 8.76
CA SER A 129 13.21 0.37 7.82
C SER A 129 13.83 -0.54 6.75
N LEU A 130 14.12 -1.82 7.05
CA LEU A 130 14.65 -2.76 6.06
C LEU A 130 13.67 -3.09 4.94
N LYS A 131 12.39 -2.80 5.11
CA LYS A 131 11.34 -3.01 4.10
C LYS A 131 10.94 -1.73 3.37
N ASP A 132 11.56 -0.60 3.67
CA ASP A 132 11.32 0.66 2.97
C ASP A 132 11.83 0.59 1.52
N PRO A 133 11.05 1.05 0.51
CA PRO A 133 11.46 0.95 -0.88
C PRO A 133 12.70 1.76 -1.23
N ASP A 134 12.97 2.87 -0.51
CA ASP A 134 14.10 3.76 -0.80
C ASP A 134 15.34 3.43 0.04
N HIS A 135 15.16 2.99 1.29
CA HIS A 135 16.26 2.79 2.25
C HIS A 135 16.39 1.35 2.73
N GLY A 136 15.52 0.45 2.29
CA GLY A 136 15.54 -0.96 2.66
C GLY A 136 16.39 -1.84 1.74
N ILE A 137 16.18 -3.14 1.85
CA ILE A 137 16.91 -4.18 1.12
C ILE A 137 16.31 -4.46 -0.27
N TYR A 138 16.17 -3.43 -1.09
CA TYR A 138 15.61 -3.54 -2.44
C TYR A 138 16.26 -4.67 -3.26
N PRO A 139 15.52 -5.49 -4.02
CA PRO A 139 14.07 -5.36 -4.32
C PRO A 139 13.14 -6.02 -3.30
N MET A 140 13.64 -6.56 -2.22
CA MET A 140 12.89 -7.32 -1.22
C MET A 140 12.27 -6.42 -0.16
N VAL A 141 11.58 -5.41 -0.61
CA VAL A 141 10.92 -4.37 0.19
C VAL A 141 9.41 -4.45 0.03
N THR A 142 8.67 -3.70 0.84
CA THR A 142 7.25 -3.41 0.55
C THR A 142 7.14 -2.25 -0.43
N SER A 143 5.97 -2.04 -1.00
CA SER A 143 5.72 -0.90 -1.90
C SER A 143 5.36 0.39 -1.17
N SER A 144 5.11 0.32 0.15
CA SER A 144 4.80 1.48 0.98
C SER A 144 6.03 2.00 1.70
N SER A 145 6.08 3.31 1.98
CA SER A 145 7.10 3.89 2.84
C SER A 145 6.85 3.50 4.29
N THR A 146 7.87 2.93 4.94
CA THR A 146 7.78 2.38 6.30
C THR A 146 8.42 3.28 7.36
N LEU A 147 9.08 4.35 6.93
CA LEU A 147 9.78 5.28 7.81
C LEU A 147 8.80 6.24 8.50
N ALA A 148 9.14 6.64 9.73
CA ALA A 148 8.29 7.51 10.56
C ALA A 148 7.94 8.84 9.89
N ALA A 149 8.82 9.39 9.04
CA ALA A 149 8.56 10.62 8.30
C ALA A 149 7.32 10.54 7.39
N TYR A 150 6.99 9.35 6.90
CA TYR A 150 5.79 9.16 6.08
C TYR A 150 4.49 9.34 6.88
N GLY A 151 4.54 9.22 8.20
CA GLY A 151 3.39 9.49 9.06
C GLY A 151 2.82 10.89 8.85
N ALA A 152 3.67 11.91 8.71
CA ALA A 152 3.25 13.26 8.42
C ALA A 152 2.59 13.37 7.03
N ILE A 153 3.18 12.74 6.02
CA ILE A 153 2.66 12.73 4.64
C ILE A 153 1.30 12.00 4.59
N GLY A 154 1.22 10.81 5.18
CA GLY A 154 0.01 10.00 5.17
C GLY A 154 -1.15 10.63 5.96
N ALA A 155 -0.85 11.32 7.05
CA ALA A 155 -1.84 12.03 7.87
C ALA A 155 -2.19 13.42 7.31
N GLY A 156 -1.38 13.97 6.41
CA GLY A 156 -1.56 15.33 5.87
C GLY A 156 -1.31 16.42 6.91
N ILE A 157 -0.36 16.19 7.83
CA ILE A 157 0.05 17.15 8.87
C ILE A 157 1.48 17.64 8.63
N PRO A 158 1.87 18.81 9.14
CA PRO A 158 3.23 19.28 9.03
C PRO A 158 4.23 18.34 9.75
N PRO A 159 5.41 18.06 9.17
CA PRO A 159 6.37 17.13 9.76
C PRO A 159 6.90 17.57 11.13
N TYR A 160 6.90 18.87 11.41
CA TYR A 160 7.31 19.41 12.74
C TYR A 160 6.30 19.11 13.85
N GLU A 161 5.10 18.60 13.53
CA GLU A 161 4.14 18.13 14.53
C GLU A 161 4.46 16.75 15.07
N ILE A 162 5.34 15.99 14.43
CA ILE A 162 5.84 14.73 14.99
C ILE A 162 6.87 15.05 16.07
N LYS A 163 6.49 14.94 17.33
CA LYS A 163 7.35 15.29 18.49
C LYS A 163 8.19 14.11 18.97
N ASN A 164 7.64 12.91 18.92
CA ASN A 164 8.29 11.70 19.43
C ASN A 164 8.19 10.60 18.42
N ILE A 165 9.26 9.85 18.26
CA ILE A 165 9.31 8.66 17.41
C ILE A 165 9.76 7.48 18.27
N THR A 166 8.89 6.50 18.42
CA THR A 166 9.19 5.25 19.13
C THR A 166 9.30 4.12 18.13
N THR A 167 10.44 3.44 18.12
CA THR A 167 10.66 2.28 17.25
C THR A 167 10.55 1.01 18.07
N VAL A 168 9.67 0.11 17.63
CA VAL A 168 9.53 -1.24 18.18
C VAL A 168 10.32 -2.19 17.31
N VAL A 169 11.26 -2.93 17.92
CA VAL A 169 12.09 -3.92 17.22
C VAL A 169 11.91 -5.30 17.82
N LYS A 170 11.99 -6.33 16.97
CA LYS A 170 12.05 -7.71 17.43
C LYS A 170 13.48 -8.03 17.87
N ALA A 171 13.60 -8.90 18.86
CA ALA A 171 14.91 -9.44 19.30
C ALA A 171 15.54 -10.41 18.26
N TYR A 172 14.80 -10.75 17.20
CA TYR A 172 15.24 -11.60 16.12
C TYR A 172 14.71 -11.10 14.78
N SER A 173 15.42 -11.38 13.70
CA SER A 173 14.93 -11.07 12.35
C SER A 173 13.77 -11.96 11.95
N SER A 174 12.71 -11.36 11.42
CA SER A 174 11.60 -12.08 10.79
C SER A 174 11.09 -11.29 9.60
N ALA A 175 10.86 -11.98 8.51
CA ALA A 175 10.26 -11.41 7.30
C ALA A 175 9.32 -12.44 6.67
N VAL A 176 8.24 -11.94 6.05
CA VAL A 176 7.44 -12.72 5.11
C VAL A 176 8.04 -12.52 3.73
N GLY A 177 8.18 -13.60 2.97
CA GLY A 177 8.74 -13.58 1.63
C GLY A 177 9.79 -14.67 1.40
N ALA A 178 10.17 -14.86 0.14
CA ALA A 178 11.17 -15.85 -0.28
C ALA A 178 12.60 -15.51 0.20
N LEU A 179 12.80 -14.37 0.79
CA LEU A 179 14.08 -13.92 1.27
C LEU A 179 14.43 -14.51 2.61
N SER A 180 15.50 -15.27 2.56
CA SER A 180 16.31 -15.46 3.75
C SER A 180 17.08 -14.18 4.04
N LEU A 181 16.77 -13.50 5.13
CA LEU A 181 17.59 -12.39 5.66
C LEU A 181 19.04 -12.82 5.94
N ILE A 182 19.30 -14.12 5.99
CA ILE A 182 20.60 -14.74 6.16
C ILE A 182 21.58 -14.33 5.03
N HIS A 183 21.08 -14.11 3.82
CA HIS A 183 21.93 -13.73 2.67
C HIS A 183 22.26 -12.23 2.63
N ILE A 184 21.59 -11.40 3.41
CA ILE A 184 21.75 -9.94 3.40
C ILE A 184 22.31 -9.45 4.74
N SER A 185 21.99 -10.16 5.81
CA SER A 185 22.48 -9.95 7.16
C SER A 185 23.20 -11.19 7.67
N GLU A 186 24.11 -11.78 6.88
CA GLU A 186 25.11 -12.58 7.53
C GLU A 186 25.71 -11.69 8.61
N PRO A 187 25.59 -12.04 9.89
CA PRO A 187 26.40 -11.36 10.86
C PRO A 187 27.83 -11.59 10.37
N THR A 188 28.45 -10.55 9.84
CA THR A 188 29.92 -10.52 9.80
C THR A 188 30.30 -11.02 11.18
N ARG A 189 30.94 -12.21 11.25
CA ARG A 189 31.51 -12.68 12.49
C ARG A 189 32.17 -11.47 13.11
N PRO A 190 31.90 -11.11 14.38
CA PRO A 190 32.66 -10.06 14.98
C PRO A 190 34.10 -10.51 14.84
N GLU A 191 34.84 -9.88 13.93
CA GLU A 191 36.28 -9.97 13.96
C GLU A 191 36.64 -9.57 15.38
N PRO A 192 37.39 -10.39 16.13
CA PRO A 192 37.79 -10.02 17.47
C PRO A 192 38.53 -8.70 17.31
N ILE A 193 38.00 -7.64 17.90
CA ILE A 193 38.67 -6.34 17.99
C ILE A 193 39.95 -6.63 18.75
N SER A 194 41.06 -6.74 18.02
CA SER A 194 42.36 -6.78 18.63
C SER A 194 42.66 -5.38 19.15
N TYR A 195 42.73 -5.25 20.48
CA TYR A 195 43.22 -4.05 21.12
C TYR A 195 44.74 -3.87 20.88
#